data_6cc65e82e0bdf59c9abcdfe5de0efedf
#
_entry.id   6cc65e82e0bdf59c9abcdfe5de0efedf
#
_cell.length_a   1.000
_cell.length_b   1.000
_cell.length_c   1.000
_cell.angle_alpha   90.00
_cell.angle_beta   90.00
_cell.angle_gamma   90.00
#
_symmetry.space_group_name_H-M   'P 1'
#
loop_
_entity.id
_entity.type
_entity.pdbx_description
1 polymer ?
#
loop_
_entity_poly.entity_id
_entity_poly.type
_entity_poly.pdbx_seq_one_letter_code
_entity_poly.pdbx_strand_id
1 'polypeptide(L)'
;MRFTDGGEGTFGANAGLPTVALDLLKPITDKYVPNTISNADLWALAANVATEAMGGPAIKTRFGRVDASDSKASVESQVGRLPDGDKGCDHLREIFHPKGFTDKDIVALSG
;
A
#
# COMPACT_ATOMS: atom_id res chain seq x y z
N MET A 1 -6.62 2.14 -3.40
CA MET A 1 -6.17 2.99 -4.52
C MET A 1 -6.92 2.71 -5.83
N ARG A 2 -7.47 1.52 -5.99
CA ARG A 2 -8.25 1.13 -7.18
C ARG A 2 -9.54 1.95 -7.34
N PHE A 3 -10.15 2.33 -6.22
CA PHE A 3 -11.38 3.12 -6.22
C PHE A 3 -11.05 4.61 -6.21
N THR A 4 -11.21 5.24 -7.35
CA THR A 4 -10.99 6.68 -7.57
C THR A 4 -12.26 7.51 -7.41
N ASP A 5 -13.41 6.85 -7.23
CA ASP A 5 -14.69 7.48 -6.93
C ASP A 5 -15.14 7.04 -5.53
N GLY A 6 -15.02 7.93 -4.56
CA GLY A 6 -15.37 7.69 -3.15
C GLY A 6 -14.48 6.69 -2.41
N GLY A 7 -13.30 6.30 -2.96
CA GLY A 7 -12.37 5.36 -2.35
C GLY A 7 -11.03 5.99 -1.99
N GLU A 8 -10.09 5.18 -1.51
CA GLU A 8 -8.75 5.63 -1.11
C GLU A 8 -7.93 6.26 -2.25
N GLY A 9 -8.33 6.09 -3.49
CA GLY A 9 -7.76 6.80 -4.63
C GLY A 9 -7.99 8.31 -4.60
N THR A 10 -8.98 8.77 -3.82
CA THR A 10 -9.27 10.20 -3.64
C THR A 10 -8.48 10.85 -2.50
N PHE A 11 -7.76 10.08 -1.70
CA PHE A 11 -6.98 10.63 -0.57
C PHE A 11 -5.79 11.43 -1.09
N GLY A 12 -5.59 12.63 -0.55
CA GLY A 12 -4.47 13.50 -0.92
C GLY A 12 -3.10 12.83 -0.75
N ALA A 13 -2.93 12.01 0.29
CA ALA A 13 -1.71 11.24 0.52
C ALA A 13 -1.43 10.18 -0.57
N ASN A 14 -2.43 9.81 -1.36
CA ASN A 14 -2.33 8.86 -2.48
C ASN A 14 -2.29 9.54 -3.85
N ALA A 15 -2.13 10.87 -3.89
CA ALA A 15 -2.08 11.62 -5.15
C ALA A 15 -0.99 11.06 -6.07
N GLY A 16 -1.33 10.87 -7.34
CA GLY A 16 -0.44 10.31 -8.36
C GLY A 16 -0.39 8.77 -8.39
N LEU A 17 -0.69 8.08 -7.30
CA LEU A 17 -0.65 6.61 -7.29
C LEU A 17 -1.68 5.98 -8.25
N PRO A 18 -2.96 6.41 -8.28
CA PRO A 18 -3.93 5.87 -9.23
C PRO A 18 -3.58 6.15 -10.70
N THR A 19 -3.09 7.36 -10.98
CA THR A 19 -2.89 7.85 -12.35
C THR A 19 -1.50 7.58 -12.93
N VAL A 20 -0.54 7.18 -12.11
CA VAL A 20 0.81 6.86 -12.56
C VAL A 20 1.14 5.40 -12.26
N ALA A 21 1.16 5.02 -10.98
CA ALA A 21 1.61 3.67 -10.61
C ALA A 21 0.66 2.58 -11.13
N LEU A 22 -0.66 2.77 -11.02
CA LEU A 22 -1.63 1.77 -11.50
C LEU A 22 -1.71 1.74 -13.02
N ASP A 23 -1.55 2.88 -13.71
CA ASP A 23 -1.51 2.92 -15.18
C ASP A 23 -0.29 2.20 -15.73
N LEU A 24 0.88 2.33 -15.08
CA LEU A 24 2.08 1.57 -15.44
C LEU A 24 1.90 0.06 -15.25
N LEU A 25 1.15 -0.36 -14.22
CA LEU A 25 0.84 -1.77 -13.97
C LEU A 25 -0.32 -2.31 -14.80
N LYS A 26 -1.07 -1.44 -15.50
CA LYS A 26 -2.29 -1.83 -16.22
C LYS A 26 -2.11 -3.00 -17.20
N PRO A 27 -1.07 -3.08 -18.02
CA PRO A 27 -0.88 -4.22 -18.94
C PRO A 27 -0.75 -5.56 -18.20
N ILE A 28 -0.14 -5.56 -17.00
CA ILE A 28 0.02 -6.75 -16.17
C ILE A 28 -1.31 -7.06 -15.47
N THR A 29 -1.97 -6.04 -14.94
CA THR A 29 -3.30 -6.16 -14.31
C THR A 29 -4.31 -6.77 -15.27
N ASP A 30 -4.44 -6.24 -16.47
CA ASP A 30 -5.40 -6.70 -17.48
C ASP A 30 -5.17 -8.18 -17.88
N LYS A 31 -3.92 -8.63 -17.81
CA LYS A 31 -3.55 -10.01 -18.19
C LYS A 31 -3.76 -11.04 -17.07
N TYR A 32 -3.50 -10.67 -15.82
CA TYR A 32 -3.39 -11.64 -14.72
C TYR A 32 -4.44 -11.48 -13.63
N VAL A 33 -5.06 -10.31 -13.49
CA VAL A 33 -6.08 -10.07 -12.47
C VAL A 33 -7.48 -10.24 -13.09
N PRO A 34 -8.43 -10.88 -12.40
CA PRO A 34 -8.33 -11.51 -11.08
C PRO A 34 -7.94 -13.01 -11.13
N ASN A 35 -7.78 -13.57 -12.31
CA ASN A 35 -7.76 -15.03 -12.50
C ASN A 35 -6.51 -15.72 -11.94
N THR A 36 -5.39 -15.02 -11.93
CA THR A 36 -4.10 -15.58 -11.48
C THR A 36 -3.65 -14.97 -10.15
N ILE A 37 -3.89 -13.66 -9.97
CA ILE A 37 -3.42 -12.91 -8.81
C ILE A 37 -4.44 -11.80 -8.47
N SER A 38 -4.57 -11.44 -7.20
CA SER A 38 -5.34 -10.26 -6.79
C SER A 38 -4.56 -8.96 -7.06
N ASN A 39 -5.25 -7.81 -7.16
CA ASN A 39 -4.57 -6.51 -7.20
C ASN A 39 -3.68 -6.29 -5.96
N ALA A 40 -4.15 -6.67 -4.79
CA ALA A 40 -3.40 -6.52 -3.54
C ALA A 40 -2.08 -7.28 -3.56
N ASP A 41 -2.09 -8.50 -4.06
CA ASP A 41 -0.87 -9.31 -4.20
C ASP A 41 0.03 -8.82 -5.34
N LEU A 42 -0.56 -8.38 -6.45
CA LEU A 42 0.18 -7.81 -7.58
C LEU A 42 0.95 -6.55 -7.15
N TRP A 43 0.31 -5.65 -6.39
CA TRP A 43 0.99 -4.42 -5.94
C TRP A 43 2.10 -4.69 -4.94
N ALA A 44 1.90 -5.65 -4.02
CA ALA A 44 2.95 -6.08 -3.09
C ALA A 44 4.14 -6.71 -3.85
N LEU A 45 3.86 -7.56 -4.83
CA LEU A 45 4.89 -8.15 -5.70
C LEU A 45 5.63 -7.07 -6.49
N ALA A 46 4.92 -6.13 -7.10
CA ALA A 46 5.52 -5.05 -7.88
C ALA A 46 6.47 -4.18 -7.03
N ALA A 47 6.09 -3.87 -5.78
CA ALA A 47 6.96 -3.13 -4.85
C ALA A 47 8.24 -3.91 -4.51
N ASN A 48 8.12 -5.19 -4.24
CA ASN A 48 9.28 -6.05 -3.93
C ASN A 48 10.22 -6.20 -5.14
N VAL A 49 9.66 -6.40 -6.33
CA VAL A 49 10.44 -6.48 -7.58
C VAL A 49 11.13 -5.15 -7.88
N ALA A 50 10.45 -4.03 -7.68
CA ALA A 50 11.05 -2.70 -7.87
C ALA A 50 12.22 -2.46 -6.91
N THR A 51 12.08 -2.86 -5.64
CA THR A 51 13.15 -2.77 -4.64
C THR A 51 14.38 -3.56 -5.09
N GLU A 52 14.19 -4.79 -5.54
CA GLU A 52 15.29 -5.64 -6.02
C GLU A 52 15.93 -5.08 -7.29
N ALA A 53 15.12 -4.59 -8.23
CA ALA A 53 15.61 -3.98 -9.47
C ALA A 53 16.43 -2.71 -9.25
N MET A 54 16.15 -1.98 -8.16
CA MET A 54 16.94 -0.81 -7.73
C MET A 54 18.20 -1.16 -6.93
N GLY A 55 18.54 -2.42 -6.79
CA GLY A 55 19.72 -2.89 -6.05
C GLY A 55 19.47 -3.18 -4.57
N GLY A 56 18.22 -3.18 -4.13
CA GLY A 56 17.83 -3.60 -2.79
C GLY A 56 17.84 -5.12 -2.62
N PRO A 57 17.57 -5.62 -1.41
CA PRO A 57 17.52 -7.06 -1.14
C PRO A 57 16.31 -7.72 -1.79
N ALA A 58 16.43 -8.99 -2.13
CA ALA A 58 15.28 -9.80 -2.53
C ALA A 58 14.32 -9.99 -1.35
N ILE A 59 13.08 -9.57 -1.54
CA ILE A 59 12.03 -9.62 -0.52
C ILE A 59 11.02 -10.71 -0.89
N LYS A 60 10.83 -11.67 0.01
CA LYS A 60 9.86 -12.75 -0.21
C LYS A 60 8.43 -12.21 -0.18
N THR A 61 7.74 -12.29 -1.31
CA THR A 61 6.32 -11.92 -1.39
C THR A 61 5.45 -13.01 -0.77
N ARG A 62 4.50 -12.59 0.06
CA ARG A 62 3.43 -13.46 0.56
C ARG A 62 2.17 -13.20 -0.24
N PHE A 63 1.53 -14.28 -0.72
CA PHE A 63 0.32 -14.24 -1.51
C PHE A 63 -0.89 -14.69 -0.70
N GLY A 64 -2.09 -14.39 -1.22
CA GLY A 64 -3.36 -14.78 -0.60
C GLY A 64 -4.22 -13.61 -0.13
N ARG A 65 -3.84 -12.36 -0.45
CA ARG A 65 -4.69 -11.20 -0.19
C ARG A 65 -5.89 -11.20 -1.11
N VAL A 66 -7.01 -10.78 -0.56
CA VAL A 66 -8.27 -10.63 -1.30
C VAL A 66 -8.53 -9.14 -1.52
N ASP A 67 -8.91 -8.79 -2.73
CA ASP A 67 -9.27 -7.41 -3.06
C ASP A 67 -10.58 -6.99 -2.39
N ALA A 68 -10.67 -5.73 -1.94
CA ALA A 68 -11.94 -5.16 -1.50
C ALA A 68 -12.95 -5.16 -2.66
N SER A 69 -14.21 -5.48 -2.37
CA SER A 69 -15.27 -5.56 -3.38
C SER A 69 -15.73 -4.19 -3.86
N ASP A 70 -15.67 -3.19 -3.00
CA ASP A 70 -16.16 -1.83 -3.26
C ASP A 70 -15.35 -0.76 -2.51
N SER A 71 -15.62 0.51 -2.81
CA SER A 71 -14.95 1.65 -2.17
C SER A 71 -15.22 1.75 -0.67
N LYS A 72 -16.41 1.38 -0.22
CA LYS A 72 -16.79 1.47 1.20
C LYS A 72 -15.96 0.51 2.04
N ALA A 73 -15.84 -0.74 1.63
CA ALA A 73 -15.01 -1.74 2.30
C ALA A 73 -13.52 -1.33 2.35
N SER A 74 -13.09 -0.52 1.37
CA SER A 74 -11.72 -0.03 1.26
C SER A 74 -11.44 1.18 2.16
N VAL A 75 -12.44 2.06 2.40
CA VAL A 75 -12.25 3.38 3.05
C VAL A 75 -12.45 3.34 4.57
N GLU A 76 -13.47 2.65 5.07
CA GLU A 76 -13.86 2.70 6.49
C GLU A 76 -12.72 2.40 7.47
N SER A 77 -11.78 1.56 7.10
CA SER A 77 -10.64 1.17 7.93
C SER A 77 -9.34 1.94 7.64
N GLN A 78 -9.32 2.83 6.66
CA GLN A 78 -8.08 3.42 6.15
C GLN A 78 -7.91 4.92 6.46
N VAL A 79 -9.00 5.63 6.80
CA VAL A 79 -8.93 7.06 7.12
C VAL A 79 -8.11 7.30 8.39
N GLY A 80 -7.18 8.26 8.33
CA GLY A 80 -6.38 8.69 9.49
C GLY A 80 -5.31 7.68 9.93
N ARG A 81 -4.93 6.69 9.11
CA ARG A 81 -3.94 5.67 9.46
C ARG A 81 -2.50 6.04 9.14
N LEU A 82 -2.27 7.08 8.38
CA LEU A 82 -0.92 7.54 8.08
C LEU A 82 -0.45 8.55 9.14
N PRO A 83 0.84 8.54 9.53
CA PRO A 83 1.39 9.57 10.39
C PRO A 83 1.54 10.88 9.62
N ASP A 84 1.45 12.00 10.33
CA ASP A 84 1.80 13.32 9.80
C ASP A 84 3.32 13.48 9.75
N GLY A 85 3.84 13.98 8.64
CA GLY A 85 5.28 14.06 8.40
C GLY A 85 6.01 15.14 9.23
N ASP A 86 5.27 16.06 9.86
CA ASP A 86 5.78 17.15 10.68
C ASP A 86 5.72 16.88 12.19
N LYS A 87 5.21 15.71 12.60
CA LYS A 87 5.08 15.33 14.01
C LYS A 87 6.17 14.38 14.45
N GLY A 88 6.50 14.45 15.76
CA GLY A 88 7.60 13.69 16.36
C GLY A 88 7.28 12.25 16.75
N CYS A 89 8.17 11.66 17.53
CA CYS A 89 8.16 10.25 17.88
C CYS A 89 6.90 9.79 18.65
N ASP A 90 6.29 10.62 19.46
CA ASP A 90 5.10 10.26 20.22
C ASP A 90 3.92 10.04 19.29
N HIS A 91 3.76 10.90 18.26
CA HIS A 91 2.75 10.71 17.23
C HIS A 91 2.99 9.44 16.41
N LEU A 92 4.24 9.12 16.08
CA LEU A 92 4.57 7.86 15.39
C LEU A 92 4.13 6.65 16.23
N ARG A 93 4.38 6.66 17.54
CA ARG A 93 3.90 5.61 18.46
C ARG A 93 2.39 5.52 18.53
N GLU A 94 1.69 6.65 18.61
CA GLU A 94 0.22 6.70 18.59
C GLU A 94 -0.37 6.05 17.34
N ILE A 95 0.27 6.23 16.18
CA ILE A 95 -0.20 5.68 14.90
C ILE A 95 0.19 4.22 14.72
N PHE A 96 1.40 3.82 15.09
CA PHE A 96 1.96 2.51 14.74
C PHE A 96 1.79 1.44 15.83
N HIS A 97 1.85 1.78 17.13
CA HIS A 97 1.65 0.79 18.20
C HIS A 97 0.29 0.08 18.14
N PRO A 98 -0.85 0.77 17.87
CA PRO A 98 -2.14 0.10 17.72
C PRO A 98 -2.21 -0.89 16.54
N LYS A 99 -1.28 -0.78 15.60
CA LYS A 99 -1.15 -1.70 14.46
C LYS A 99 -0.22 -2.88 14.74
N GLY A 100 0.33 -2.96 15.96
CA GLY A 100 1.24 -4.03 16.38
C GLY A 100 2.71 -3.81 16.05
N PHE A 101 3.11 -2.62 15.62
CA PHE A 101 4.52 -2.28 15.39
C PHE A 101 5.21 -1.95 16.70
N THR A 102 6.45 -2.38 16.86
CA THR A 102 7.35 -1.99 17.96
C THR A 102 8.13 -0.73 17.59
N ASP A 103 8.78 -0.09 18.56
CA ASP A 103 9.67 1.05 18.29
C ASP A 103 10.79 0.69 17.29
N LYS A 104 11.26 -0.57 17.34
CA LYS A 104 12.25 -1.07 16.36
C LYS A 104 11.69 -1.09 14.94
N ASP A 105 10.44 -1.53 14.80
CA ASP A 105 9.78 -1.56 13.49
C ASP A 105 9.52 -0.14 12.98
N ILE A 106 9.15 0.80 13.87
CA ILE A 106 8.94 2.22 13.53
C ILE A 106 10.25 2.84 13.01
N VAL A 107 11.37 2.59 13.70
CA VAL A 107 12.69 3.07 13.26
C VAL A 107 13.06 2.48 11.91
N ALA A 108 12.83 1.19 11.70
CA ALA A 108 13.12 0.53 10.42
C ALA A 108 12.26 1.05 9.26
N LEU A 109 11.02 1.48 9.54
CA LEU A 109 10.14 2.10 8.53
C LEU A 109 10.49 3.56 8.22
N SER A 110 11.13 4.23 9.15
CA SER A 110 11.49 5.65 9.00
C SER A 110 12.82 5.87 8.26
N GLY A 111 13.58 4.83 8.00
CA GLY A 111 14.87 4.85 7.27
C GLY A 111 16.04 4.90 8.20
#